data_e302562ed560c37da1d1204bf4449238
#
_entry.id   e302562ed560c37da1d1204bf4449238
#
_cell.length_a   1.000
_cell.length_b   1.000
_cell.length_c   1.000
_cell.angle_alpha   90.00
_cell.angle_beta   90.00
_cell.angle_gamma   90.00
#
_symmetry.space_group_name_H-M   'P 1'
#
loop_
_entity.id
_entity.type
_entity.pdbx_description
1 polymer ?
#
loop_
_entity_poly.entity_id
_entity_poly.type
_entity_poly.pdbx_seq_one_letter_code
_entity_poly.pdbx_strand_id
1 'polypeptide(L)'
;MDVRRWLLVVLCALASLVQADEGPVPGKITLASEEWNDYTNKDGSGLAWDLLRQIFEPAGITLQTRSEPYTRSVGLAQRGEVDGWVGAYRDEASGVLYPHWNFDSDHIYALGLATTPTPSLATLGNYRLAWVRGYKYEEYLPNLRHFNQIERRDGILPMLQHGRADFYIDSLTEARYVLGQAHDPSQFRLTPIAELPLYIGFADTERGRALMAVYDQRMAALVKSGELKPIFGHWKQPYPF
;
A
#
# COMPACT_ATOMS: atom_id res chain seq x y z
N MET A 1 45.35 61.70 -4.79
CA MET A 1 45.36 60.70 -3.68
C MET A 1 43.96 60.09 -3.63
N ASP A 2 43.89 58.81 -4.03
CA ASP A 2 42.65 58.13 -4.45
C ASP A 2 41.79 57.63 -3.27
N VAL A 3 40.55 58.10 -3.20
CA VAL A 3 39.52 57.69 -2.22
C VAL A 3 38.65 56.55 -2.82
N ARG A 4 39.18 55.83 -3.79
CA ARG A 4 38.39 54.83 -4.58
C ARG A 4 38.59 53.34 -4.18
N ARG A 5 39.19 53.03 -3.03
CA ARG A 5 39.60 51.65 -2.69
C ARG A 5 38.93 51.00 -1.48
N TRP A 6 37.88 51.60 -0.89
CA TRP A 6 37.23 51.07 0.35
C TRP A 6 35.76 50.68 0.21
N LEU A 7 35.25 50.47 -1.01
CA LEU A 7 33.82 50.13 -1.22
C LEU A 7 33.57 48.69 -1.76
N LEU A 8 34.52 47.79 -1.63
CA LEU A 8 34.41 46.43 -2.21
C LEU A 8 34.51 45.26 -1.20
N VAL A 9 34.34 45.44 0.08
CA VAL A 9 34.49 44.39 1.11
C VAL A 9 33.26 44.13 1.99
N VAL A 10 32.10 44.71 1.74
CA VAL A 10 30.93 44.55 2.63
C VAL A 10 29.74 43.86 1.91
N LEU A 11 29.92 43.15 0.83
CA LEU A 11 28.79 42.47 0.15
C LEU A 11 28.91 40.93 0.11
N CYS A 12 29.55 40.30 1.08
CA CYS A 12 29.70 38.84 1.15
C CYS A 12 29.42 38.28 2.54
N ALA A 13 28.27 38.54 3.13
CA ALA A 13 27.90 37.82 4.37
C ALA A 13 26.40 37.95 4.70
N LEU A 14 25.49 37.55 3.84
CA LEU A 14 24.10 37.30 4.22
C LEU A 14 23.47 36.26 3.27
N ALA A 15 24.19 35.17 3.01
CA ALA A 15 23.53 33.91 2.63
C ALA A 15 23.12 33.24 3.96
N SER A 16 22.11 33.76 4.61
CA SER A 16 21.42 33.02 5.68
C SER A 16 20.84 31.80 5.01
N LEU A 17 21.48 30.65 5.25
CA LEU A 17 20.89 29.35 5.09
C LEU A 17 19.58 29.36 5.90
N VAL A 18 18.46 29.49 5.21
CA VAL A 18 17.16 29.10 5.76
C VAL A 18 17.26 27.60 5.91
N GLN A 19 17.81 27.16 7.03
CA GLN A 19 17.64 25.81 7.54
C GLN A 19 16.15 25.76 7.91
N ALA A 20 15.35 25.08 7.09
CA ALA A 20 14.02 24.70 7.50
C ALA A 20 14.19 23.97 8.83
N ASP A 21 13.64 24.53 9.90
CA ASP A 21 13.53 23.88 11.20
C ASP A 21 12.62 22.67 11.01
N GLU A 22 13.20 21.54 10.59
CA GLU A 22 12.52 20.28 10.61
C GLU A 22 12.26 19.96 12.07
N GLY A 23 11.02 20.13 12.50
CA GLY A 23 10.60 19.79 13.86
C GLY A 23 11.08 18.40 14.24
N PRO A 24 11.19 18.06 15.51
CA PRO A 24 11.80 16.79 15.98
C PRO A 24 11.08 15.61 15.33
N VAL A 25 11.85 14.73 14.68
CA VAL A 25 11.34 13.49 14.06
C VAL A 25 10.58 12.70 15.13
N PRO A 26 9.32 12.28 14.86
CA PRO A 26 8.53 11.54 15.83
C PRO A 26 9.20 10.21 16.21
N GLY A 27 9.29 9.90 17.51
CA GLY A 27 9.93 8.65 18.00
C GLY A 27 9.10 7.38 17.76
N LYS A 28 7.88 7.49 17.22
CA LYS A 28 7.01 6.36 16.88
C LYS A 28 6.11 6.70 15.70
N ILE A 29 5.64 5.65 15.00
CA ILE A 29 4.60 5.72 13.98
C ILE A 29 3.52 4.69 14.29
N THR A 30 2.24 5.08 14.21
CA THR A 30 1.09 4.18 14.34
C THR A 30 0.43 4.00 12.98
N LEU A 31 0.46 2.77 12.45
CA LEU A 31 -0.16 2.43 11.17
C LEU A 31 -1.32 1.44 11.36
N ALA A 32 -2.46 1.75 10.74
CA ALA A 32 -3.61 0.86 10.69
C ALA A 32 -3.60 0.03 9.40
N SER A 33 -4.12 -1.18 9.46
CA SER A 33 -4.29 -2.07 8.30
C SER A 33 -5.42 -3.05 8.54
N GLU A 34 -6.04 -3.52 7.47
CA GLU A 34 -6.81 -4.76 7.51
C GLU A 34 -5.85 -5.94 7.76
N GLU A 35 -6.36 -7.03 8.32
CA GLU A 35 -5.59 -8.25 8.48
C GLU A 35 -5.55 -9.01 7.14
N TRP A 36 -4.38 -9.04 6.51
CA TRP A 36 -4.08 -9.84 5.32
C TRP A 36 -3.05 -10.91 5.68
N ASN A 37 -3.36 -12.18 5.35
CA ASN A 37 -2.51 -13.32 5.69
C ASN A 37 -1.09 -13.18 5.16
N ASP A 38 -0.09 -13.45 6.02
CA ASP A 38 1.34 -13.36 5.71
C ASP A 38 1.81 -11.96 5.29
N TYR A 39 0.92 -10.95 5.33
CA TYR A 39 1.20 -9.59 4.88
C TYR A 39 1.10 -8.57 6.03
N THR A 40 -0.06 -8.48 6.66
CA THR A 40 -0.33 -7.59 7.81
C THR A 40 -1.07 -8.34 8.91
N ASN A 41 -0.50 -9.45 9.38
CA ASN A 41 -1.08 -10.25 10.44
C ASN A 41 -1.37 -9.42 11.70
N LYS A 42 -2.43 -9.76 12.40
CA LYS A 42 -2.87 -9.06 13.62
C LYS A 42 -1.83 -9.05 14.74
N ASP A 43 -0.97 -10.07 14.80
CA ASP A 43 0.13 -10.17 15.75
C ASP A 43 1.32 -9.26 15.42
N GLY A 44 1.25 -8.54 14.31
CA GLY A 44 2.29 -7.65 13.82
C GLY A 44 3.38 -8.34 12.99
N SER A 45 3.24 -9.61 12.64
CA SER A 45 4.09 -10.28 11.65
C SER A 45 3.58 -10.05 10.23
N GLY A 46 4.39 -10.36 9.21
CA GLY A 46 4.01 -10.26 7.80
C GLY A 46 4.92 -9.36 6.98
N LEU A 47 4.88 -9.56 5.66
CA LEU A 47 5.77 -8.88 4.72
C LEU A 47 5.73 -7.35 4.89
N ALA A 48 4.54 -6.76 4.87
CA ALA A 48 4.41 -5.30 4.97
C ALA A 48 4.94 -4.77 6.31
N TRP A 49 4.64 -5.46 7.41
CA TRP A 49 5.14 -5.03 8.72
C TRP A 49 6.66 -5.13 8.82
N ASP A 50 7.28 -6.17 8.26
CA ASP A 50 8.73 -6.32 8.26
C ASP A 50 9.41 -5.25 7.39
N LEU A 51 8.83 -4.95 6.21
CA LEU A 51 9.30 -3.84 5.36
C LEU A 51 9.23 -2.50 6.10
N LEU A 52 8.11 -2.22 6.75
CA LEU A 52 7.90 -0.95 7.44
C LEU A 52 8.79 -0.80 8.69
N ARG A 53 9.09 -1.89 9.40
CA ARG A 53 10.12 -1.87 10.45
C ARG A 53 11.50 -1.55 9.89
N GLN A 54 11.90 -2.18 8.78
CA GLN A 54 13.19 -1.91 8.14
C GLN A 54 13.31 -0.45 7.66
N ILE A 55 12.19 0.17 7.33
CA ILE A 55 12.16 1.58 6.92
C ILE A 55 12.29 2.50 8.15
N PHE A 56 11.47 2.30 9.18
CA PHE A 56 11.31 3.27 10.27
C PHE A 56 12.23 3.05 11.47
N GLU A 57 12.46 1.80 11.90
CA GLU A 57 13.20 1.54 13.14
C GLU A 57 14.67 1.97 13.09
N PRO A 58 15.41 1.80 11.97
CA PRO A 58 16.77 2.33 11.87
C PRO A 58 16.84 3.86 11.88
N ALA A 59 15.71 4.55 11.64
CA ALA A 59 15.59 6.01 11.81
C ALA A 59 15.19 6.42 13.24
N GLY A 60 15.15 5.47 14.19
CA GLY A 60 14.75 5.72 15.58
C GLY A 60 13.22 5.85 15.79
N ILE A 61 12.41 5.39 14.81
CA ILE A 61 10.95 5.49 14.85
C ILE A 61 10.36 4.09 15.08
N THR A 62 9.81 3.85 16.26
CA THR A 62 9.17 2.56 16.59
C THR A 62 7.84 2.40 15.88
N LEU A 63 7.66 1.28 15.16
CA LEU A 63 6.41 0.94 14.50
C LEU A 63 5.39 0.39 15.51
N GLN A 64 4.18 0.97 15.54
CA GLN A 64 3.00 0.45 16.22
C GLN A 64 1.96 0.06 15.17
N THR A 65 1.49 -1.18 15.22
CA THR A 65 0.49 -1.71 14.29
C THR A 65 -0.90 -1.71 14.92
N ARG A 66 -1.94 -1.44 14.11
CA ARG A 66 -3.33 -1.50 14.52
C ARG A 66 -4.14 -2.26 13.49
N SER A 67 -4.75 -3.38 13.88
CA SER A 67 -5.61 -4.18 13.00
C SER A 67 -7.05 -3.66 13.05
N GLU A 68 -7.55 -3.20 11.91
CA GLU A 68 -8.91 -2.63 11.73
C GLU A 68 -9.41 -2.99 10.33
N PRO A 69 -10.74 -3.05 10.08
CA PRO A 69 -11.26 -3.19 8.73
C PRO A 69 -10.73 -2.09 7.80
N TYR A 70 -10.50 -2.39 6.51
CA TYR A 70 -9.85 -1.48 5.57
C TYR A 70 -10.44 -0.07 5.57
N THR A 71 -11.75 0.03 5.34
CA THR A 71 -12.45 1.34 5.31
C THR A 71 -12.31 2.12 6.61
N ARG A 72 -12.20 1.42 7.76
CA ARG A 72 -11.96 2.06 9.05
C ARG A 72 -10.52 2.55 9.17
N SER A 73 -9.54 1.78 8.69
CA SER A 73 -8.13 2.18 8.66
C SER A 73 -7.95 3.48 7.87
N VAL A 74 -8.56 3.59 6.68
CA VAL A 74 -8.61 4.82 5.87
C VAL A 74 -9.21 5.98 6.67
N GLY A 75 -10.39 5.79 7.27
CA GLY A 75 -11.07 6.83 8.05
C GLY A 75 -10.29 7.30 9.28
N LEU A 76 -9.57 6.40 9.95
CA LEU A 76 -8.70 6.77 11.09
C LEU A 76 -7.55 7.67 10.65
N ALA A 77 -6.91 7.38 9.51
CA ALA A 77 -5.84 8.21 8.96
C ALA A 77 -6.37 9.58 8.49
N GLN A 78 -7.53 9.61 7.81
CA GLN A 78 -8.16 10.87 7.38
C GLN A 78 -8.46 11.81 8.54
N ARG A 79 -8.78 11.28 9.73
CA ARG A 79 -9.04 12.07 10.95
C ARG A 79 -7.80 12.32 11.80
N GLY A 80 -6.62 11.81 11.41
CA GLY A 80 -5.39 11.93 12.17
C GLY A 80 -5.37 11.11 13.47
N GLU A 81 -6.23 10.09 13.62
CA GLU A 81 -6.28 9.20 14.79
C GLU A 81 -5.17 8.14 14.75
N VAL A 82 -4.61 7.89 13.57
CA VAL A 82 -3.38 7.15 13.30
C VAL A 82 -2.52 7.95 12.33
N ASP A 83 -1.22 7.65 12.26
CA ASP A 83 -0.30 8.36 11.38
C ASP A 83 -0.48 7.99 9.89
N GLY A 84 -1.10 6.82 9.63
CA GLY A 84 -1.41 6.36 8.27
C GLY A 84 -2.07 4.99 8.25
N TRP A 85 -2.41 4.52 7.04
CA TRP A 85 -2.85 3.15 6.81
C TRP A 85 -2.01 2.48 5.72
N VAL A 86 -1.94 1.15 5.75
CA VAL A 86 -1.14 0.32 4.84
C VAL A 86 -2.01 -0.22 3.72
N GLY A 87 -1.44 -0.34 2.52
CA GLY A 87 -2.11 -0.94 1.36
C GLY A 87 -2.94 0.04 0.54
N ALA A 88 -2.63 1.33 0.62
CA ALA A 88 -3.28 2.36 -0.17
C ALA A 88 -2.90 2.29 -1.65
N TYR A 89 -3.84 2.52 -2.54
CA TYR A 89 -3.54 2.94 -3.90
C TYR A 89 -3.40 4.46 -3.95
N ARG A 90 -2.62 4.97 -4.92
CA ARG A 90 -2.42 6.41 -5.04
C ARG A 90 -3.75 7.11 -5.35
N ASP A 91 -4.01 8.22 -4.67
CA ASP A 91 -5.19 9.07 -4.82
C ASP A 91 -6.53 8.42 -4.43
N GLU A 92 -6.51 7.30 -3.72
CA GLU A 92 -7.69 6.55 -3.29
C GLU A 92 -8.59 7.32 -2.30
N ALA A 93 -8.01 8.19 -1.49
CA ALA A 93 -8.73 8.96 -0.48
C ALA A 93 -8.29 10.43 -0.47
N SER A 94 -9.24 11.34 -0.27
CA SER A 94 -8.96 12.77 -0.10
C SER A 94 -8.54 13.10 1.35
N GLY A 95 -7.84 14.22 1.55
CA GLY A 95 -7.44 14.69 2.88
C GLY A 95 -6.34 13.85 3.53
N VAL A 96 -5.52 13.20 2.73
CA VAL A 96 -4.37 12.39 3.12
C VAL A 96 -3.21 12.65 2.17
N LEU A 97 -2.03 12.15 2.53
CA LEU A 97 -0.80 12.32 1.76
C LEU A 97 -0.30 10.97 1.25
N TYR A 98 0.25 10.96 0.05
CA TYR A 98 0.88 9.79 -0.54
C TYR A 98 2.36 10.05 -0.76
N PRO A 99 3.27 9.13 -0.34
CA PRO A 99 4.69 9.27 -0.52
C PRO A 99 5.09 9.14 -2.00
N HIS A 100 6.32 9.50 -2.32
CA HIS A 100 6.86 9.28 -3.66
C HIS A 100 7.02 7.78 -3.97
N TRP A 101 7.54 7.01 -3.01
CA TRP A 101 7.82 5.59 -3.17
C TRP A 101 6.64 4.73 -2.74
N ASN A 102 6.25 3.76 -3.58
CA ASN A 102 5.50 2.58 -3.13
C ASN A 102 6.41 1.70 -2.27
N PHE A 103 5.85 0.93 -1.34
CA PHE A 103 6.64 -0.05 -0.59
C PHE A 103 6.55 -1.46 -1.17
N ASP A 104 5.52 -1.73 -2.00
CA ASP A 104 5.26 -2.99 -2.65
C ASP A 104 4.39 -2.78 -3.89
N SER A 105 4.07 -3.86 -4.62
CA SER A 105 3.07 -3.91 -5.67
C SER A 105 2.06 -5.01 -5.39
N ASP A 106 0.79 -4.66 -5.48
CA ASP A 106 -0.31 -5.61 -5.34
C ASP A 106 -0.51 -6.36 -6.67
N HIS A 107 -0.30 -7.66 -6.63
CA HIS A 107 -0.52 -8.54 -7.76
C HIS A 107 -1.99 -8.96 -7.81
N ILE A 108 -2.79 -8.28 -8.61
CA ILE A 108 -4.24 -8.49 -8.72
C ILE A 108 -4.54 -9.73 -9.54
N TYR A 109 -5.33 -10.63 -8.97
CA TYR A 109 -5.76 -11.88 -9.58
C TYR A 109 -7.29 -11.98 -9.65
N ALA A 110 -7.75 -12.72 -10.66
CA ALA A 110 -9.13 -13.17 -10.79
C ALA A 110 -9.22 -14.65 -10.41
N LEU A 111 -9.97 -14.97 -9.35
CA LEU A 111 -10.34 -16.33 -8.97
C LEU A 111 -11.72 -16.64 -9.56
N GLY A 112 -11.82 -17.66 -10.40
CA GLY A 112 -13.09 -18.10 -11.00
C GLY A 112 -13.12 -19.61 -11.20
N LEU A 113 -14.24 -20.14 -11.66
CA LEU A 113 -14.32 -21.56 -12.02
C LEU A 113 -13.36 -21.85 -13.19
N ALA A 114 -12.72 -23.02 -13.18
CA ALA A 114 -11.82 -23.46 -14.26
C ALA A 114 -12.51 -23.57 -15.64
N THR A 115 -13.83 -23.77 -15.63
CA THR A 115 -14.69 -23.84 -16.82
C THR A 115 -15.04 -22.47 -17.39
N THR A 116 -14.94 -21.39 -16.60
CA THR A 116 -15.19 -20.02 -17.10
C THR A 116 -14.03 -19.61 -18.03
N PRO A 117 -14.30 -18.95 -19.18
CA PRO A 117 -13.24 -18.47 -20.06
C PRO A 117 -12.23 -17.60 -19.31
N THR A 118 -10.95 -17.74 -19.64
CA THR A 118 -9.86 -17.01 -18.96
C THR A 118 -10.01 -15.51 -19.17
N PRO A 119 -10.13 -14.68 -18.12
CA PRO A 119 -10.20 -13.25 -18.24
C PRO A 119 -8.81 -12.66 -18.54
N SER A 120 -8.81 -11.46 -19.09
CA SER A 120 -7.65 -10.56 -19.17
C SER A 120 -8.07 -9.18 -18.70
N LEU A 121 -7.14 -8.29 -18.46
CA LEU A 121 -7.45 -6.90 -18.10
C LEU A 121 -8.41 -6.25 -19.11
N ALA A 122 -8.25 -6.53 -20.42
CA ALA A 122 -9.10 -5.99 -21.47
C ALA A 122 -10.52 -6.58 -21.50
N THR A 123 -10.71 -7.83 -21.05
CA THR A 123 -12.00 -8.54 -21.11
C THR A 123 -12.72 -8.61 -19.76
N LEU A 124 -12.04 -8.20 -18.66
CA LEU A 124 -12.55 -8.33 -17.29
C LEU A 124 -13.92 -7.66 -17.11
N GLY A 125 -14.14 -6.51 -17.74
CA GLY A 125 -15.40 -5.77 -17.67
C GLY A 125 -16.62 -6.47 -18.32
N ASN A 126 -16.43 -7.59 -19.02
CA ASN A 126 -17.50 -8.40 -19.61
C ASN A 126 -18.08 -9.41 -18.61
N TYR A 127 -17.49 -9.54 -17.42
CA TYR A 127 -17.86 -10.53 -16.42
C TYR A 127 -18.52 -9.88 -15.21
N ARG A 128 -19.26 -10.68 -14.44
CA ARG A 128 -19.78 -10.29 -13.12
C ARG A 128 -18.67 -10.51 -12.10
N LEU A 129 -18.23 -9.42 -11.47
CA LEU A 129 -17.11 -9.42 -10.57
C LEU A 129 -17.56 -9.28 -9.12
N ALA A 130 -16.72 -9.72 -8.18
CA ALA A 130 -16.89 -9.47 -6.76
C ALA A 130 -15.54 -9.12 -6.12
N TRP A 131 -15.56 -8.19 -5.17
CA TRP A 131 -14.39 -7.86 -4.31
C TRP A 131 -14.83 -7.31 -2.97
N VAL A 132 -13.90 -7.21 -2.03
CA VAL A 132 -14.15 -6.67 -0.69
C VAL A 132 -14.49 -5.18 -0.78
N ARG A 133 -15.52 -4.77 -0.03
CA ARG A 133 -15.97 -3.37 0.03
C ARG A 133 -14.82 -2.43 0.42
N GLY A 134 -14.69 -1.34 -0.33
CA GLY A 134 -13.71 -0.30 -0.11
C GLY A 134 -12.41 -0.48 -0.91
N TYR A 135 -12.19 -1.61 -1.60
CA TYR A 135 -11.00 -1.80 -2.43
C TYR A 135 -11.02 -0.99 -3.73
N LYS A 136 -12.22 -0.58 -4.17
CA LYS A 136 -12.41 0.36 -5.28
C LYS A 136 -11.71 -0.03 -6.58
N TYR A 137 -11.61 -1.31 -6.88
CA TYR A 137 -10.96 -1.76 -8.13
C TYR A 137 -11.54 -1.13 -9.39
N GLU A 138 -12.80 -0.66 -9.35
CA GLU A 138 -13.44 0.10 -10.41
C GLU A 138 -12.75 1.43 -10.74
N GLU A 139 -11.98 1.99 -9.80
CA GLU A 139 -11.22 3.23 -10.01
C GLU A 139 -9.84 2.97 -10.64
N TYR A 140 -9.28 1.75 -10.50
CA TYR A 140 -7.92 1.39 -10.90
C TYR A 140 -7.85 0.42 -12.08
N LEU A 141 -8.89 -0.38 -12.29
CA LEU A 141 -8.95 -1.33 -13.39
C LEU A 141 -9.93 -0.82 -14.45
N PRO A 142 -9.59 -0.90 -15.76
CA PRO A 142 -10.38 -0.27 -16.80
C PRO A 142 -11.69 -1.02 -17.07
N ASN A 143 -12.73 -0.26 -17.42
CA ASN A 143 -13.99 -0.75 -17.99
C ASN A 143 -14.82 -1.69 -17.10
N LEU A 144 -14.64 -1.70 -15.78
CA LEU A 144 -15.46 -2.50 -14.87
C LEU A 144 -16.87 -1.92 -14.76
N ARG A 145 -17.90 -2.73 -15.04
CA ARG A 145 -19.30 -2.27 -15.09
C ARG A 145 -20.23 -3.11 -14.21
N HIS A 146 -19.95 -4.39 -14.04
CA HIS A 146 -20.80 -5.35 -13.36
C HIS A 146 -20.06 -5.96 -12.17
N PHE A 147 -20.22 -5.37 -11.00
CA PHE A 147 -19.53 -5.84 -9.80
C PHE A 147 -20.41 -5.77 -8.54
N ASN A 148 -20.09 -6.62 -7.58
CA ASN A 148 -20.65 -6.64 -6.24
C ASN A 148 -19.54 -6.43 -5.23
N GLN A 149 -19.78 -5.55 -4.26
CA GLN A 149 -18.90 -5.40 -3.10
C GLN A 149 -19.40 -6.30 -1.98
N ILE A 150 -18.50 -7.07 -1.38
CA ILE A 150 -18.79 -8.01 -0.30
C ILE A 150 -18.11 -7.56 1.00
N GLU A 151 -18.70 -7.95 2.13
CA GLU A 151 -18.13 -7.59 3.45
C GLU A 151 -17.09 -8.60 3.93
N ARG A 152 -17.20 -9.87 3.50
CA ARG A 152 -16.37 -10.99 3.99
C ARG A 152 -16.08 -11.98 2.87
N ARG A 153 -14.93 -12.66 2.98
CA ARG A 153 -14.44 -13.63 2.00
C ARG A 153 -15.09 -15.03 2.10
N ASP A 154 -15.71 -15.37 3.22
CA ASP A 154 -16.23 -16.73 3.51
C ASP A 154 -17.27 -17.25 2.49
N GLY A 155 -17.97 -16.36 1.80
CA GLY A 155 -18.99 -16.71 0.81
C GLY A 155 -18.52 -16.77 -0.64
N ILE A 156 -17.23 -16.56 -0.93
CA ILE A 156 -16.70 -16.41 -2.30
C ILE A 156 -16.83 -17.69 -3.11
N LEU A 157 -16.34 -18.82 -2.59
CA LEU A 157 -16.38 -20.08 -3.34
C LEU A 157 -17.81 -20.51 -3.68
N PRO A 158 -18.79 -20.52 -2.73
CA PRO A 158 -20.19 -20.73 -3.08
C PRO A 158 -20.75 -19.72 -4.06
N MET A 159 -20.36 -18.45 -3.96
CA MET A 159 -20.81 -17.40 -4.90
C MET A 159 -20.39 -17.72 -6.34
N LEU A 160 -19.14 -18.15 -6.56
CA LEU A 160 -18.61 -18.58 -7.84
C LEU A 160 -19.31 -19.85 -8.35
N GLN A 161 -19.45 -20.88 -7.48
CA GLN A 161 -20.08 -22.16 -7.82
C GLN A 161 -21.55 -22.01 -8.23
N HIS A 162 -22.29 -21.09 -7.60
CA HIS A 162 -23.68 -20.80 -7.93
C HIS A 162 -23.86 -19.75 -9.03
N GLY A 163 -22.78 -19.33 -9.68
CA GLY A 163 -22.81 -18.35 -10.75
C GLY A 163 -23.36 -16.98 -10.35
N ARG A 164 -23.20 -16.57 -9.09
CA ARG A 164 -23.57 -15.22 -8.61
C ARG A 164 -22.51 -14.17 -8.96
N ALA A 165 -21.27 -14.59 -9.12
CA ALA A 165 -20.17 -13.87 -9.74
C ALA A 165 -19.42 -14.82 -10.66
N ASP A 166 -18.76 -14.29 -11.68
CA ASP A 166 -17.90 -15.06 -12.59
C ASP A 166 -16.48 -15.09 -12.06
N PHE A 167 -16.02 -13.96 -11.45
CA PHE A 167 -14.71 -13.86 -10.84
C PHE A 167 -14.76 -13.06 -9.53
N TYR A 168 -13.95 -13.51 -8.57
CA TYR A 168 -13.53 -12.76 -7.41
C TYR A 168 -12.19 -12.10 -7.72
N ILE A 169 -12.08 -10.80 -7.47
CA ILE A 169 -10.88 -10.01 -7.70
C ILE A 169 -10.26 -9.66 -6.36
N ASP A 170 -9.00 -10.03 -6.18
CA ASP A 170 -8.24 -9.70 -4.98
C ASP A 170 -6.72 -9.84 -5.27
N SER A 171 -5.89 -9.51 -4.28
CA SER A 171 -4.47 -9.80 -4.31
C SER A 171 -4.22 -11.31 -4.45
N LEU A 172 -3.05 -11.66 -4.97
CA LEU A 172 -2.65 -13.08 -5.09
C LEU A 172 -2.71 -13.80 -3.74
N THR A 173 -2.25 -13.15 -2.68
CA THR A 173 -2.22 -13.73 -1.32
C THR A 173 -3.64 -14.06 -0.84
N GLU A 174 -4.55 -13.10 -0.91
CA GLU A 174 -5.93 -13.28 -0.46
C GLU A 174 -6.72 -14.21 -1.37
N ALA A 175 -6.52 -14.14 -2.68
CA ALA A 175 -7.16 -15.06 -3.62
C ALA A 175 -6.68 -16.51 -3.43
N ARG A 176 -5.39 -16.73 -3.10
CA ARG A 176 -4.86 -18.05 -2.71
C ARG A 176 -5.43 -18.53 -1.38
N TYR A 177 -5.55 -17.64 -0.40
CA TYR A 177 -6.18 -17.98 0.88
C TYR A 177 -7.61 -18.47 0.69
N VAL A 178 -8.42 -17.75 -0.12
CA VAL A 178 -9.79 -18.18 -0.46
C VAL A 178 -9.77 -19.53 -1.19
N LEU A 179 -8.91 -19.68 -2.21
CA LEU A 179 -8.77 -20.93 -2.96
C LEU A 179 -8.38 -22.11 -2.06
N GLY A 180 -7.52 -21.89 -1.06
CA GLY A 180 -7.08 -22.92 -0.10
C GLY A 180 -8.21 -23.46 0.78
N GLN A 181 -9.35 -22.78 0.85
CA GLN A 181 -10.55 -23.25 1.56
C GLN A 181 -11.46 -24.12 0.71
N ALA A 182 -11.16 -24.27 -0.60
CA ALA A 182 -11.93 -25.11 -1.50
C ALA A 182 -11.76 -26.61 -1.15
N HIS A 183 -12.87 -27.36 -1.09
CA HIS A 183 -12.83 -28.81 -0.96
C HIS A 183 -12.08 -29.46 -2.14
N ASP A 184 -12.27 -28.90 -3.33
CA ASP A 184 -11.58 -29.32 -4.56
C ASP A 184 -11.04 -28.07 -5.28
N PRO A 185 -9.77 -27.67 -5.05
CA PRO A 185 -9.16 -26.52 -5.68
C PRO A 185 -9.06 -26.63 -7.21
N SER A 186 -9.08 -27.85 -7.77
CA SER A 186 -8.99 -28.04 -9.23
C SER A 186 -10.19 -27.51 -10.01
N GLN A 187 -11.33 -27.27 -9.34
CA GLN A 187 -12.51 -26.64 -9.92
C GLN A 187 -12.32 -25.15 -10.20
N PHE A 188 -11.29 -24.55 -9.66
CA PHE A 188 -11.04 -23.11 -9.74
C PHE A 188 -9.73 -22.82 -10.46
N ARG A 189 -9.62 -21.59 -10.93
CA ARG A 189 -8.40 -21.06 -11.56
C ARG A 189 -8.12 -19.67 -11.07
N LEU A 190 -6.84 -19.41 -10.73
CA LEU A 190 -6.29 -18.07 -10.52
C LEU A 190 -5.68 -17.55 -11.81
N THR A 191 -6.07 -16.36 -12.22
CA THR A 191 -5.57 -15.69 -13.44
C THR A 191 -4.98 -14.34 -13.06
N PRO A 192 -3.70 -14.03 -13.39
CA PRO A 192 -3.13 -12.71 -13.16
C PRO A 192 -3.84 -11.67 -14.05
N ILE A 193 -4.14 -10.49 -13.49
CA ILE A 193 -4.88 -9.42 -14.17
C ILE A 193 -4.05 -8.15 -14.30
N ALA A 194 -3.48 -7.65 -13.19
CA ALA A 194 -2.75 -6.39 -13.14
C ALA A 194 -1.76 -6.38 -11.97
N GLU A 195 -0.90 -5.37 -11.96
CA GLU A 195 -0.09 -4.99 -10.81
C GLU A 195 -0.41 -3.53 -10.45
N LEU A 196 -0.67 -3.26 -9.18
CA LEU A 196 -0.97 -1.93 -8.67
C LEU A 196 0.02 -1.56 -7.56
N PRO A 197 0.76 -0.45 -7.69
CA PRO A 197 1.69 -0.04 -6.64
C PRO A 197 0.97 0.24 -5.32
N LEU A 198 1.52 -0.27 -4.20
CA LEU A 198 0.99 -0.12 -2.85
C LEU A 198 1.74 0.95 -2.07
N TYR A 199 1.00 1.83 -1.43
CA TYR A 199 1.50 2.96 -0.66
C TYR A 199 1.04 2.90 0.79
N ILE A 200 1.68 3.71 1.63
CA ILE A 200 1.09 4.17 2.90
C ILE A 200 0.29 5.41 2.58
N GLY A 201 -0.98 5.46 2.99
CA GLY A 201 -1.72 6.71 3.02
C GLY A 201 -1.46 7.40 4.37
N PHE A 202 -0.69 8.49 4.36
CA PHE A 202 -0.37 9.23 5.58
C PHE A 202 -1.47 10.24 5.92
N ALA A 203 -1.71 10.43 7.22
CA ALA A 203 -2.57 11.51 7.69
C ALA A 203 -2.02 12.88 7.27
N ASP A 204 -2.89 13.78 6.76
CA ASP A 204 -2.49 15.14 6.40
C ASP A 204 -2.33 16.04 7.63
N THR A 205 -1.32 15.76 8.42
CA THR A 205 -0.90 16.48 9.64
C THR A 205 0.57 16.87 9.52
N GLU A 206 1.04 17.80 10.33
CA GLU A 206 2.46 18.13 10.42
C GLU A 206 3.31 16.88 10.73
N ARG A 207 2.85 16.07 11.69
CA ARG A 207 3.45 14.80 12.07
C ARG A 207 3.45 13.79 10.91
N GLY A 208 2.35 13.65 10.17
CA GLY A 208 2.25 12.76 9.01
C GLY A 208 3.20 13.18 7.89
N ARG A 209 3.36 14.49 7.65
CA ARG A 209 4.32 15.04 6.67
C ARG A 209 5.76 14.72 7.05
N ALA A 210 6.14 14.89 8.34
CA ALA A 210 7.48 14.56 8.82
C ALA A 210 7.78 13.05 8.68
N LEU A 211 6.83 12.18 9.04
CA LEU A 211 6.97 10.73 8.88
C LEU A 211 7.06 10.30 7.41
N MET A 212 6.28 10.91 6.52
CA MET A 212 6.34 10.66 5.09
C MET A 212 7.69 11.07 4.49
N ALA A 213 8.27 12.20 4.92
CA ALA A 213 9.58 12.64 4.47
C ALA A 213 10.69 11.63 4.86
N VAL A 214 10.66 11.14 6.12
CA VAL A 214 11.57 10.07 6.57
C VAL A 214 11.37 8.80 5.74
N TYR A 215 10.12 8.40 5.51
CA TYR A 215 9.79 7.24 4.69
C TYR A 215 10.41 7.35 3.28
N ASP A 216 10.17 8.44 2.56
CA ASP A 216 10.67 8.63 1.20
C ASP A 216 12.21 8.65 1.14
N GLN A 217 12.87 9.31 2.09
CA GLN A 217 14.32 9.33 2.20
C GLN A 217 14.89 7.92 2.43
N ARG A 218 14.27 7.14 3.34
CA ARG A 218 14.70 5.78 3.64
C ARG A 218 14.45 4.84 2.47
N MET A 219 13.29 4.90 1.83
CA MET A 219 12.95 4.08 0.68
C MET A 219 13.93 4.28 -0.48
N ALA A 220 14.29 5.53 -0.81
CA ALA A 220 15.29 5.82 -1.84
C ALA A 220 16.63 5.13 -1.57
N ALA A 221 17.09 5.10 -0.31
CA ALA A 221 18.33 4.43 0.08
C ALA A 221 18.20 2.90 0.02
N LEU A 222 17.12 2.34 0.57
CA LEU A 222 16.89 0.89 0.67
C LEU A 222 16.67 0.24 -0.70
N VAL A 223 15.96 0.90 -1.61
CA VAL A 223 15.79 0.42 -2.99
C VAL A 223 17.13 0.42 -3.71
N LYS A 224 17.91 1.51 -3.59
CA LYS A 224 19.24 1.62 -4.22
C LYS A 224 20.24 0.57 -3.69
N SER A 225 20.21 0.27 -2.39
CA SER A 225 21.09 -0.73 -1.78
C SER A 225 20.63 -2.17 -2.00
N GLY A 226 19.33 -2.39 -2.26
CA GLY A 226 18.72 -3.71 -2.37
C GLY A 226 18.51 -4.40 -1.01
N GLU A 227 18.60 -3.68 0.10
CA GLU A 227 18.45 -4.22 1.46
C GLU A 227 17.05 -4.77 1.75
N LEU A 228 16.04 -4.42 0.96
CA LEU A 228 14.69 -4.98 1.10
C LEU A 228 14.56 -6.40 0.50
N LYS A 229 15.42 -6.80 -0.45
CA LYS A 229 15.33 -8.11 -1.14
C LYS A 229 15.25 -9.33 -0.21
N PRO A 230 16.02 -9.41 0.90
CA PRO A 230 15.92 -10.54 1.82
C PRO A 230 14.54 -10.68 2.47
N ILE A 231 13.85 -9.56 2.74
CA ILE A 231 12.51 -9.55 3.34
C ILE A 231 11.51 -10.16 2.35
N PHE A 232 11.51 -9.73 1.08
CA PHE A 232 10.68 -10.32 0.03
C PHE A 232 10.99 -11.81 -0.17
N GLY A 233 12.28 -12.18 -0.16
CA GLY A 233 12.71 -13.59 -0.24
C GLY A 233 12.20 -14.45 0.92
N HIS A 234 12.21 -13.93 2.15
CA HIS A 234 11.67 -14.62 3.33
C HIS A 234 10.19 -14.96 3.17
N TRP A 235 9.40 -13.99 2.69
CA TRP A 235 7.96 -14.14 2.47
C TRP A 235 7.60 -14.75 1.10
N LYS A 236 8.61 -15.14 0.29
CA LYS A 236 8.44 -15.74 -1.05
C LYS A 236 7.59 -14.87 -1.98
N GLN A 237 7.75 -13.56 -1.88
CA GLN A 237 7.10 -12.59 -2.73
C GLN A 237 8.08 -11.99 -3.75
N PRO A 238 7.62 -11.61 -4.95
CA PRO A 238 8.47 -10.94 -5.94
C PRO A 238 8.95 -9.58 -5.42
N TYR A 239 10.18 -9.22 -5.75
CA TYR A 239 10.75 -7.91 -5.43
C TYR A 239 10.31 -6.90 -6.49
N PRO A 240 9.60 -5.80 -6.13
CA PRO A 240 8.94 -4.92 -7.10
C PRO A 240 9.81 -3.76 -7.62
N PHE A 241 11.11 -3.68 -7.25
CA PHE A 241 12.00 -2.58 -7.60
C PHE A 241 13.18 -2.99 -8.49
#